data_252c2829936ff3e168e206977d3b425f
#
_entry.id   252c2829936ff3e168e206977d3b425f
#
_cell.length_a   1.000
_cell.length_b   1.000
_cell.length_c   1.000
_cell.angle_alpha   90.00
_cell.angle_beta   90.00
_cell.angle_gamma   90.00
#
_symmetry.space_group_name_H-M   'P 1'
#
loop_
_entity.id
_entity.type
_entity.pdbx_description
1 polymer ?
#
loop_
_entity_poly.entity_id
_entity_poly.type
_entity_poly.pdbx_seq_one_letter_code
_entity_poly.pdbx_strand_id
1 'polypeptide(L)'
;SSQGAPVAVAVAVVAASALLLLLLRRTRRRDGGLVTLQDPLAKYPLRLVEKEEISHDTKKFRFGLPSPDHKLGLPVGQHVYLSAKIDGNLVIRAYTPVSSDETKGYVDLIIKVYHKNVHPKFPEGGKMSQYLNDMKIGDIIDFRGPNGLLVYKGAGTFLIKPQKKSEAEKKFAKHLGMIAGGTGITPMLQLIRRITSDPKDSTKCYLLFANQTEKDILLRAELEDIAERHPDQFTLWYTLDRPPQDWKYGSGFITAEMIQSHLPPPGSETLVLLCGPPPMIQFACQPNLDKLGYPKSSTFSY
;
A
#
# COMPACT_ATOMS: atom_id res chain seq x y z
N SER A 1 -27.68 -61.78 7.19
CA SER A 1 -27.52 -60.56 7.97
C SER A 1 -26.14 -59.93 7.77
N SER A 2 -25.86 -59.42 6.55
CA SER A 2 -24.57 -58.80 6.23
C SER A 2 -24.70 -57.37 5.60
N GLN A 3 -25.80 -56.68 5.92
CA GLN A 3 -26.02 -55.32 5.35
C GLN A 3 -25.65 -54.17 6.30
N GLY A 4 -25.15 -54.40 7.49
CA GLY A 4 -24.81 -53.34 8.45
C GLY A 4 -23.40 -52.78 8.35
N ALA A 5 -22.47 -53.49 7.74
CA ALA A 5 -21.05 -53.11 7.70
C ALA A 5 -20.76 -51.89 6.75
N PRO A 6 -21.32 -51.80 5.53
CA PRO A 6 -21.02 -50.69 4.64
C PRO A 6 -21.58 -49.35 5.12
N VAL A 7 -22.71 -49.35 5.81
CA VAL A 7 -23.30 -48.11 6.36
C VAL A 7 -22.48 -47.58 7.53
N ALA A 8 -21.99 -48.44 8.41
CA ALA A 8 -21.13 -48.05 9.53
C ALA A 8 -19.80 -47.46 9.07
N VAL A 9 -19.18 -48.02 8.02
CA VAL A 9 -17.94 -47.49 7.41
C VAL A 9 -18.18 -46.11 6.76
N ALA A 10 -19.27 -45.94 6.03
CA ALA A 10 -19.61 -44.66 5.40
C ALA A 10 -19.87 -43.56 6.44
N VAL A 11 -20.57 -43.86 7.52
CA VAL A 11 -20.80 -42.89 8.62
C VAL A 11 -19.50 -42.56 9.33
N ALA A 12 -18.61 -43.51 9.56
CA ALA A 12 -17.29 -43.25 10.17
C ALA A 12 -16.39 -42.38 9.30
N VAL A 13 -16.40 -42.57 7.97
CA VAL A 13 -15.63 -41.75 7.01
C VAL A 13 -16.17 -40.32 6.97
N VAL A 14 -17.47 -40.11 6.94
CA VAL A 14 -18.07 -38.78 6.97
C VAL A 14 -17.78 -38.06 8.29
N ALA A 15 -17.88 -38.77 9.42
CA ALA A 15 -17.56 -38.19 10.73
C ALA A 15 -16.06 -37.84 10.86
N ALA A 16 -15.16 -38.69 10.35
CA ALA A 16 -13.72 -38.40 10.32
C ALA A 16 -13.36 -37.22 9.42
N SER A 17 -14.02 -37.12 8.26
CA SER A 17 -13.84 -35.97 7.34
C SER A 17 -14.35 -34.66 7.92
N ALA A 18 -15.50 -34.70 8.60
CA ALA A 18 -16.06 -33.52 9.31
C ALA A 18 -15.17 -33.12 10.48
N LEU A 19 -14.61 -34.08 11.23
CA LEU A 19 -13.70 -33.83 12.34
C LEU A 19 -12.36 -33.26 11.84
N LEU A 20 -11.85 -33.76 10.72
CA LEU A 20 -10.64 -33.26 10.07
C LEU A 20 -10.83 -31.82 9.56
N LEU A 21 -11.99 -31.54 8.96
CA LEU A 21 -12.36 -30.18 8.53
C LEU A 21 -12.51 -29.22 9.72
N LEU A 22 -13.07 -29.67 10.83
CA LEU A 22 -13.17 -28.91 12.07
C LEU A 22 -11.80 -28.70 12.73
N LEU A 23 -10.91 -29.69 12.68
CA LEU A 23 -9.54 -29.56 13.17
C LEU A 23 -8.70 -28.66 12.27
N LEU A 24 -8.85 -28.72 10.95
CA LEU A 24 -8.21 -27.82 10.00
C LEU A 24 -8.73 -26.39 10.14
N ARG A 25 -10.01 -26.20 10.44
CA ARG A 25 -10.59 -24.91 10.81
C ARG A 25 -10.09 -24.41 12.16
N ARG A 26 -9.86 -25.30 13.14
CA ARG A 26 -9.29 -24.95 14.46
C ARG A 26 -7.79 -24.64 14.40
N THR A 27 -7.00 -25.33 13.57
CA THR A 27 -5.58 -25.04 13.40
C THR A 27 -5.36 -23.74 12.63
N ARG A 28 -6.23 -23.41 11.64
CA ARG A 28 -6.26 -22.09 11.02
C ARG A 28 -6.67 -20.97 11.98
N ARG A 29 -7.38 -21.28 13.08
CA ARG A 29 -7.74 -20.31 14.13
C ARG A 29 -6.62 -20.06 15.16
N ARG A 30 -5.52 -20.81 15.16
CA ARG A 30 -4.50 -20.70 16.23
C ARG A 30 -3.45 -19.63 16.00
N ASP A 31 -3.21 -19.17 14.74
CA ASP A 31 -2.15 -18.18 14.43
C ASP A 31 -2.61 -16.96 13.63
N GLY A 32 -3.85 -16.86 13.24
CA GLY A 32 -4.38 -15.73 12.49
C GLY A 32 -5.72 -15.28 13.04
N GLY A 33 -5.81 -14.06 13.56
CA GLY A 33 -7.07 -13.41 13.86
C GLY A 33 -8.04 -13.46 12.65
N LEU A 34 -9.29 -13.07 12.86
CA LEU A 34 -10.28 -13.02 11.80
C LEU A 34 -9.81 -12.08 10.66
N VAL A 35 -9.80 -12.59 9.45
CA VAL A 35 -9.32 -11.86 8.24
C VAL A 35 -10.51 -11.43 7.40
N THR A 36 -10.53 -10.18 6.98
CA THR A 36 -11.60 -9.60 6.15
C THR A 36 -11.46 -10.01 4.69
N LEU A 37 -10.29 -9.78 4.08
CA LEU A 37 -10.03 -10.06 2.66
C LEU A 37 -9.67 -11.54 2.45
N GLN A 38 -10.66 -12.40 2.29
CA GLN A 38 -10.44 -13.83 2.10
C GLN A 38 -10.39 -14.26 0.63
N ASP A 39 -11.15 -13.57 -0.23
CA ASP A 39 -11.23 -13.83 -1.67
C ASP A 39 -10.96 -12.51 -2.42
N PRO A 40 -9.90 -12.45 -3.24
CA PRO A 40 -9.54 -11.23 -3.99
C PRO A 40 -10.57 -10.82 -5.04
N LEU A 41 -11.49 -11.69 -5.41
CA LEU A 41 -12.56 -11.41 -6.38
C LEU A 41 -13.85 -10.95 -5.72
N ALA A 42 -14.02 -11.20 -4.43
CA ALA A 42 -15.21 -10.81 -3.70
C ALA A 42 -15.20 -9.31 -3.32
N LYS A 43 -16.39 -8.75 -3.21
CA LYS A 43 -16.60 -7.39 -2.69
C LYS A 43 -16.92 -7.44 -1.22
N TYR A 44 -16.29 -6.59 -0.43
CA TYR A 44 -16.49 -6.46 1.00
C TYR A 44 -17.03 -5.06 1.29
N PRO A 45 -18.35 -4.94 1.61
CA PRO A 45 -18.92 -3.64 1.95
C PRO A 45 -18.43 -3.24 3.34
N LEU A 46 -17.75 -2.09 3.42
CA LEU A 46 -17.27 -1.56 4.68
C LEU A 46 -17.88 -0.18 4.94
N ARG A 47 -18.14 0.10 6.21
CA ARG A 47 -18.84 1.30 6.66
C ARG A 47 -17.84 2.38 7.05
N LEU A 48 -18.04 3.62 6.54
CA LEU A 48 -17.30 4.78 6.97
C LEU A 48 -17.67 5.11 8.43
N VAL A 49 -16.67 5.12 9.32
CA VAL A 49 -16.87 5.38 10.75
C VAL A 49 -16.24 6.67 11.23
N GLU A 50 -15.24 7.20 10.50
CA GLU A 50 -14.57 8.44 10.84
C GLU A 50 -14.02 9.13 9.59
N LYS A 51 -14.07 10.46 9.58
CA LYS A 51 -13.44 11.35 8.58
C LYS A 51 -12.64 12.41 9.31
N GLU A 52 -11.37 12.57 8.96
CA GLU A 52 -10.47 13.55 9.57
C GLU A 52 -9.80 14.39 8.48
N GLU A 53 -9.83 15.70 8.63
CA GLU A 53 -9.09 16.59 7.75
C GLU A 53 -7.59 16.57 8.09
N ILE A 54 -6.77 16.21 7.12
CA ILE A 54 -5.31 16.17 7.27
C ILE A 54 -4.66 17.45 6.75
N SER A 55 -5.14 17.93 5.60
CA SER A 55 -4.73 19.20 4.99
C SER A 55 -5.89 19.80 4.21
N HIS A 56 -5.64 20.92 3.52
CA HIS A 56 -6.65 21.64 2.74
C HIS A 56 -7.36 20.79 1.66
N ASP A 57 -6.71 19.73 1.17
CA ASP A 57 -7.22 18.87 0.11
C ASP A 57 -7.12 17.36 0.40
N THR A 58 -6.67 16.99 1.59
CA THR A 58 -6.42 15.59 1.95
C THR A 58 -7.15 15.23 3.24
N LYS A 59 -7.81 14.07 3.23
CA LYS A 59 -8.55 13.52 4.37
C LYS A 59 -8.15 12.10 4.68
N LYS A 60 -8.25 11.73 5.95
CA LYS A 60 -8.20 10.35 6.40
C LYS A 60 -9.61 9.80 6.55
N PHE A 61 -9.85 8.66 5.93
CA PHE A 61 -11.12 7.93 6.00
C PHE A 61 -10.90 6.62 6.75
N ARG A 62 -11.63 6.44 7.82
CA ARG A 62 -11.62 5.18 8.58
C ARG A 62 -12.86 4.37 8.28
N PHE A 63 -12.67 3.14 7.85
CA PHE A 63 -13.72 2.17 7.60
C PHE A 63 -13.68 1.05 8.62
N GLY A 64 -14.85 0.68 9.15
CA GLY A 64 -14.98 -0.44 10.09
C GLY A 64 -14.86 -1.78 9.39
N LEU A 65 -14.07 -2.68 9.97
CA LEU A 65 -14.01 -4.09 9.57
C LEU A 65 -15.20 -4.85 10.14
N PRO A 66 -15.48 -6.11 9.71
CA PRO A 66 -16.68 -6.84 10.11
C PRO A 66 -16.85 -7.05 11.62
N SER A 67 -15.77 -7.04 12.39
CA SER A 67 -15.81 -7.04 13.85
C SER A 67 -14.58 -6.34 14.43
N PRO A 68 -14.58 -6.00 15.74
CA PRO A 68 -13.41 -5.43 16.42
C PRO A 68 -12.17 -6.32 16.39
N ASP A 69 -12.33 -7.61 16.15
CA ASP A 69 -11.23 -8.59 16.13
C ASP A 69 -10.71 -8.89 14.72
N HIS A 70 -11.37 -8.36 13.69
CA HIS A 70 -10.93 -8.54 12.30
C HIS A 70 -9.71 -7.69 11.97
N LYS A 71 -8.79 -8.30 11.24
CA LYS A 71 -7.75 -7.61 10.46
C LYS A 71 -8.19 -7.46 9.01
N LEU A 72 -7.57 -6.54 8.28
CA LEU A 72 -7.84 -6.41 6.85
C LEU A 72 -7.35 -7.65 6.08
N GLY A 73 -6.14 -8.12 6.34
CA GLY A 73 -5.54 -9.27 5.66
C GLY A 73 -4.84 -8.90 4.34
N LEU A 74 -4.17 -7.75 4.33
CA LEU A 74 -3.45 -7.24 3.18
C LEU A 74 -1.97 -7.61 3.26
N PRO A 75 -1.45 -8.45 2.35
CA PRO A 75 -0.01 -8.69 2.24
C PRO A 75 0.77 -7.40 2.01
N VAL A 76 1.93 -7.27 2.62
CA VAL A 76 2.79 -6.09 2.47
C VAL A 76 3.26 -5.95 1.03
N GLY A 77 3.08 -4.76 0.47
CA GLY A 77 3.33 -4.47 -0.94
C GLY A 77 2.06 -4.41 -1.79
N GLN A 78 0.97 -4.96 -1.32
CA GLN A 78 -0.31 -4.98 -2.04
C GLN A 78 -1.25 -3.86 -1.58
N HIS A 79 -2.32 -3.68 -2.32
CA HIS A 79 -3.33 -2.64 -2.12
C HIS A 79 -4.75 -3.19 -2.24
N VAL A 80 -5.72 -2.36 -1.94
CA VAL A 80 -7.16 -2.63 -2.13
C VAL A 80 -7.71 -1.80 -3.27
N TYR A 81 -8.78 -2.26 -3.88
CA TYR A 81 -9.63 -1.47 -4.75
C TYR A 81 -10.88 -1.04 -4.01
N LEU A 82 -11.24 0.23 -4.14
CA LEU A 82 -12.55 0.74 -3.80
C LEU A 82 -13.37 0.87 -5.08
N SER A 83 -14.61 0.47 -5.04
CA SER A 83 -15.53 0.56 -6.17
C SER A 83 -16.86 1.16 -5.76
N ALA A 84 -17.37 2.06 -6.61
CA ALA A 84 -18.67 2.69 -6.45
C ALA A 84 -19.31 2.97 -7.81
N LYS A 85 -20.63 3.00 -7.85
CA LYS A 85 -21.36 3.46 -9.02
C LYS A 85 -21.54 4.98 -8.93
N ILE A 86 -20.85 5.70 -9.81
CA ILE A 86 -20.84 7.17 -9.84
C ILE A 86 -21.38 7.61 -11.19
N ASP A 87 -22.43 8.45 -11.19
CA ASP A 87 -23.11 8.92 -12.40
C ASP A 87 -23.48 7.77 -13.37
N GLY A 88 -23.94 6.66 -12.82
CA GLY A 88 -24.35 5.46 -13.58
C GLY A 88 -23.20 4.56 -14.03
N ASN A 89 -21.95 4.92 -13.80
CA ASN A 89 -20.77 4.17 -14.22
C ASN A 89 -20.03 3.56 -13.02
N LEU A 90 -19.50 2.35 -13.20
CA LEU A 90 -18.64 1.74 -12.20
C LEU A 90 -17.27 2.41 -12.22
N VAL A 91 -16.88 2.98 -11.08
CA VAL A 91 -15.57 3.59 -10.88
C VAL A 91 -14.78 2.76 -9.87
N ILE A 92 -13.56 2.39 -10.23
CA ILE A 92 -12.66 1.57 -9.42
C ILE A 92 -11.34 2.30 -9.28
N ARG A 93 -10.83 2.43 -8.04
CA ARG A 93 -9.52 3.04 -7.74
C ARG A 93 -8.76 2.23 -6.71
N ALA A 94 -7.45 2.18 -6.89
CA ALA A 94 -6.52 1.51 -5.99
C ALA A 94 -6.08 2.44 -4.86
N TYR A 95 -6.03 1.90 -3.63
CA TYR A 95 -5.52 2.60 -2.45
C TYR A 95 -4.69 1.65 -1.59
N THR A 96 -3.58 2.15 -1.06
CA THR A 96 -2.81 1.43 -0.05
C THR A 96 -3.14 2.01 1.32
N PRO A 97 -3.68 1.21 2.25
CA PRO A 97 -3.99 1.69 3.59
C PRO A 97 -2.77 2.22 4.33
N VAL A 98 -2.99 3.20 5.19
CA VAL A 98 -1.97 3.76 6.09
C VAL A 98 -1.99 3.11 7.48
N SER A 99 -3.07 2.41 7.82
CA SER A 99 -3.10 1.54 9.00
C SER A 99 -2.27 0.28 8.75
N SER A 100 -1.63 -0.23 9.81
CA SER A 100 -0.91 -1.50 9.75
C SER A 100 -1.87 -2.67 9.52
N ASP A 101 -1.41 -3.75 8.85
CA ASP A 101 -2.21 -4.99 8.73
C ASP A 101 -2.40 -5.71 10.09
N GLU A 102 -1.65 -5.34 11.11
CA GLU A 102 -1.86 -5.79 12.49
C GLU A 102 -3.03 -5.06 13.19
N THR A 103 -3.51 -3.95 12.61
CA THR A 103 -4.64 -3.17 13.15
C THR A 103 -5.93 -3.97 13.07
N LYS A 104 -6.63 -4.05 14.20
CA LYS A 104 -7.91 -4.75 14.32
C LYS A 104 -9.08 -3.77 14.34
N GLY A 105 -10.17 -4.16 13.71
CA GLY A 105 -11.46 -3.48 13.78
C GLY A 105 -11.64 -2.37 12.73
N TYR A 106 -10.60 -1.85 12.14
CA TYR A 106 -10.69 -0.77 11.15
C TYR A 106 -9.54 -0.77 10.15
N VAL A 107 -9.75 -0.03 9.07
CA VAL A 107 -8.74 0.29 8.05
C VAL A 107 -8.78 1.79 7.77
N ASP A 108 -7.60 2.41 7.69
CA ASP A 108 -7.45 3.84 7.38
C ASP A 108 -6.88 4.05 5.99
N LEU A 109 -7.52 4.95 5.25
CA LEU A 109 -7.05 5.43 3.96
C LEU A 109 -6.79 6.94 4.06
N ILE A 110 -5.67 7.40 3.51
CA ILE A 110 -5.41 8.83 3.31
C ILE A 110 -5.57 9.12 1.82
N ILE A 111 -6.49 10.05 1.51
CA ILE A 111 -6.91 10.32 0.14
C ILE A 111 -6.90 11.82 -0.12
N LYS A 112 -6.19 12.22 -1.16
CA LYS A 112 -6.27 13.56 -1.71
C LYS A 112 -7.57 13.71 -2.49
N VAL A 113 -8.31 14.76 -2.19
CA VAL A 113 -9.56 15.09 -2.89
C VAL A 113 -9.25 16.02 -4.04
N TYR A 114 -9.53 15.58 -5.26
CA TYR A 114 -9.37 16.37 -6.48
C TYR A 114 -10.70 17.06 -6.80
N HIS A 115 -10.84 18.29 -6.32
CA HIS A 115 -12.07 19.08 -6.51
C HIS A 115 -12.27 19.55 -7.96
N LYS A 116 -13.52 19.79 -8.33
CA LYS A 116 -13.89 20.40 -9.62
C LYS A 116 -13.28 21.80 -9.74
N ASN A 117 -12.98 22.18 -10.98
CA ASN A 117 -12.50 23.52 -11.35
C ASN A 117 -11.18 23.96 -10.67
N VAL A 118 -10.36 23.02 -10.22
CA VAL A 118 -9.04 23.30 -9.65
C VAL A 118 -7.94 23.13 -10.70
N HIS A 119 -7.96 22.04 -11.45
CA HIS A 119 -6.95 21.75 -12.47
C HIS A 119 -7.50 21.99 -13.88
N PRO A 120 -6.86 22.85 -14.71
CA PRO A 120 -7.40 23.22 -16.02
C PRO A 120 -7.63 22.04 -16.98
N LYS A 121 -6.76 21.02 -16.91
CA LYS A 121 -6.88 19.82 -17.74
C LYS A 121 -7.90 18.81 -17.23
N PHE A 122 -8.34 18.92 -15.98
CA PHE A 122 -9.28 18.02 -15.33
C PHE A 122 -10.39 18.81 -14.61
N PRO A 123 -11.24 19.54 -15.36
CA PRO A 123 -12.23 20.43 -14.77
C PRO A 123 -13.26 19.70 -13.89
N GLU A 124 -13.53 18.43 -14.19
CA GLU A 124 -14.48 17.61 -13.41
C GLU A 124 -13.90 17.05 -12.09
N GLY A 125 -12.58 17.15 -11.90
CA GLY A 125 -11.89 16.61 -10.73
C GLY A 125 -11.84 15.09 -10.68
N GLY A 126 -11.51 14.54 -9.52
CA GLY A 126 -11.42 13.09 -9.29
C GLY A 126 -12.76 12.49 -8.90
N LYS A 127 -13.27 11.56 -9.68
CA LYS A 127 -14.59 10.94 -9.45
C LYS A 127 -14.65 10.24 -8.10
N MET A 128 -13.72 9.33 -7.83
CA MET A 128 -13.72 8.56 -6.58
C MET A 128 -13.40 9.44 -5.37
N SER A 129 -12.42 10.33 -5.46
CA SER A 129 -12.03 11.16 -4.33
C SER A 129 -13.12 12.12 -3.89
N GLN A 130 -13.87 12.70 -4.83
CA GLN A 130 -15.03 13.55 -4.52
C GLN A 130 -16.19 12.72 -3.95
N TYR A 131 -16.43 11.53 -4.50
CA TYR A 131 -17.44 10.62 -3.97
C TYR A 131 -17.17 10.26 -2.49
N LEU A 132 -15.92 9.92 -2.16
CA LEU A 132 -15.50 9.64 -0.79
C LEU A 132 -15.63 10.88 0.11
N ASN A 133 -15.27 12.05 -0.43
CA ASN A 133 -15.43 13.31 0.31
C ASN A 133 -16.87 13.61 0.68
N ASP A 134 -17.82 13.24 -0.18
CA ASP A 134 -19.26 13.45 0.02
C ASP A 134 -19.92 12.34 0.86
N MET A 135 -19.24 11.23 1.11
CA MET A 135 -19.73 10.18 2.00
C MET A 135 -19.95 10.69 3.42
N LYS A 136 -21.04 10.24 4.02
CA LYS A 136 -21.37 10.52 5.42
C LYS A 136 -20.98 9.34 6.30
N ILE A 137 -20.72 9.62 7.58
CA ILE A 137 -20.51 8.55 8.57
C ILE A 137 -21.72 7.60 8.53
N GLY A 138 -21.42 6.32 8.40
CA GLY A 138 -22.42 5.26 8.25
C GLY A 138 -22.62 4.78 6.81
N ASP A 139 -22.21 5.53 5.81
CA ASP A 139 -22.26 5.10 4.41
C ASP A 139 -21.30 3.94 4.15
N ILE A 140 -21.61 3.15 3.15
CA ILE A 140 -20.90 1.91 2.80
C ILE A 140 -20.29 2.05 1.40
N ILE A 141 -19.07 1.55 1.25
CA ILE A 141 -18.41 1.39 -0.04
C ILE A 141 -17.78 -0.01 -0.16
N ASP A 142 -17.72 -0.54 -1.37
CA ASP A 142 -17.14 -1.85 -1.62
C ASP A 142 -15.62 -1.81 -1.70
N PHE A 143 -14.98 -2.65 -0.88
CA PHE A 143 -13.56 -2.98 -0.93
C PHE A 143 -13.36 -4.31 -1.63
N ARG A 144 -12.26 -4.43 -2.36
CA ARG A 144 -11.82 -5.69 -2.97
C ARG A 144 -10.29 -5.77 -2.88
N GLY A 145 -9.80 -6.94 -2.59
CA GLY A 145 -8.37 -7.21 -2.48
C GLY A 145 -8.10 -8.55 -1.78
N PRO A 146 -6.84 -8.87 -1.57
CA PRO A 146 -5.65 -8.08 -1.93
C PRO A 146 -5.35 -8.06 -3.44
N ASN A 147 -4.75 -6.97 -3.91
CA ASN A 147 -4.32 -6.79 -5.30
C ASN A 147 -2.94 -6.13 -5.36
N GLY A 148 -2.25 -6.28 -6.48
CA GLY A 148 -0.94 -5.70 -6.72
C GLY A 148 0.05 -6.73 -7.25
N LEU A 149 1.07 -6.21 -7.93
CA LEU A 149 2.09 -7.03 -8.60
C LEU A 149 3.29 -7.32 -7.68
N LEU A 150 3.42 -6.60 -6.58
CA LEU A 150 4.54 -6.70 -5.66
C LEU A 150 4.08 -7.22 -4.30
N VAL A 151 4.79 -8.21 -3.78
CA VAL A 151 4.63 -8.70 -2.40
C VAL A 151 6.00 -8.72 -1.72
N TYR A 152 6.09 -8.14 -0.53
CA TYR A 152 7.28 -8.19 0.30
C TYR A 152 7.22 -9.38 1.26
N LYS A 153 8.23 -10.24 1.21
CA LYS A 153 8.30 -11.47 2.01
C LYS A 153 9.14 -11.35 3.29
N GLY A 154 9.78 -10.21 3.50
CA GLY A 154 10.71 -9.99 4.60
C GLY A 154 12.17 -10.21 4.21
N ALA A 155 13.08 -9.72 5.04
CA ALA A 155 14.53 -9.84 4.87
C ALA A 155 15.03 -9.49 3.46
N GLY A 156 14.47 -8.43 2.86
CA GLY A 156 14.85 -7.95 1.53
C GLY A 156 14.30 -8.73 0.35
N THR A 157 13.46 -9.72 0.58
CA THR A 157 12.91 -10.58 -0.50
C THR A 157 11.57 -10.05 -1.00
N PHE A 158 11.50 -9.80 -2.31
CA PHE A 158 10.32 -9.37 -3.03
C PHE A 158 9.87 -10.43 -4.03
N LEU A 159 8.58 -10.61 -4.17
CA LEU A 159 7.98 -11.33 -5.28
C LEU A 159 7.26 -10.31 -6.16
N ILE A 160 7.70 -10.17 -7.40
CA ILE A 160 7.20 -9.17 -8.34
C ILE A 160 6.75 -9.86 -9.62
N LYS A 161 5.49 -9.62 -10.00
CA LYS A 161 4.96 -10.07 -11.28
C LYS A 161 5.24 -9.01 -12.33
N PRO A 162 5.87 -9.36 -13.49
CA PRO A 162 6.05 -8.41 -14.58
C PRO A 162 4.70 -7.93 -15.15
N GLN A 163 3.72 -8.81 -15.16
CA GLN A 163 2.34 -8.56 -15.58
C GLN A 163 1.36 -9.35 -14.71
N LYS A 164 0.11 -8.93 -14.68
CA LYS A 164 -0.94 -9.53 -13.83
C LYS A 164 -1.08 -11.06 -13.98
N LYS A 165 -0.87 -11.59 -15.17
CA LYS A 165 -0.98 -13.02 -15.47
C LYS A 165 0.36 -13.78 -15.45
N SER A 166 1.46 -13.06 -15.19
CA SER A 166 2.80 -13.67 -15.14
C SER A 166 3.05 -14.38 -13.83
N GLU A 167 3.98 -15.33 -13.84
CA GLU A 167 4.60 -15.86 -12.64
C GLU A 167 5.37 -14.74 -11.92
N ALA A 168 5.41 -14.81 -10.60
CA ALA A 168 6.17 -13.85 -9.82
C ALA A 168 7.67 -14.17 -9.89
N GLU A 169 8.48 -13.15 -10.11
CA GLU A 169 9.93 -13.22 -10.05
C GLU A 169 10.41 -12.85 -8.65
N LYS A 170 11.32 -13.66 -8.11
CA LYS A 170 11.95 -13.37 -6.83
C LYS A 170 13.07 -12.37 -7.03
N LYS A 171 13.03 -11.26 -6.31
CA LYS A 171 14.08 -10.24 -6.27
C LYS A 171 14.55 -10.03 -4.84
N PHE A 172 15.84 -9.82 -4.67
CA PHE A 172 16.44 -9.49 -3.39
C PHE A 172 16.98 -8.06 -3.41
N ALA A 173 16.68 -7.29 -2.38
CA ALA A 173 17.21 -5.93 -2.20
C ALA A 173 17.79 -5.78 -0.80
N LYS A 174 19.07 -5.51 -0.72
CA LYS A 174 19.73 -5.03 0.50
C LYS A 174 19.52 -3.52 0.67
N HIS A 175 19.41 -2.82 -0.46
CA HIS A 175 19.19 -1.38 -0.54
C HIS A 175 17.92 -1.09 -1.33
N LEU A 176 16.97 -0.44 -0.71
CA LEU A 176 15.67 -0.12 -1.28
C LEU A 176 15.55 1.39 -1.45
N GLY A 177 15.67 1.86 -2.70
CA GLY A 177 15.38 3.23 -3.07
C GLY A 177 13.88 3.42 -3.27
N MET A 178 13.35 4.53 -2.78
CA MET A 178 11.93 4.87 -2.87
C MET A 178 11.77 6.31 -3.33
N ILE A 179 11.00 6.53 -4.38
CA ILE A 179 10.62 7.87 -4.84
C ILE A 179 9.10 7.96 -4.78
N ALA A 180 8.61 8.86 -3.94
CA ALA A 180 7.19 9.08 -3.74
C ALA A 180 6.79 10.53 -4.04
N GLY A 181 5.59 10.71 -4.59
CA GLY A 181 4.97 12.02 -4.78
C GLY A 181 3.56 12.04 -4.18
N GLY A 182 3.28 13.02 -3.30
CA GLY A 182 1.96 13.19 -2.68
C GLY A 182 1.47 11.93 -1.98
N THR A 183 0.27 11.45 -2.33
CA THR A 183 -0.31 10.22 -1.76
C THR A 183 0.43 8.94 -2.16
N GLY A 184 1.37 9.02 -3.09
CA GLY A 184 2.28 7.90 -3.42
C GLY A 184 3.18 7.46 -2.27
N ILE A 185 3.19 8.20 -1.16
CA ILE A 185 3.88 7.81 0.07
C ILE A 185 3.27 6.56 0.72
N THR A 186 1.99 6.28 0.52
CA THR A 186 1.29 5.23 1.27
C THR A 186 1.85 3.82 1.05
N PRO A 187 2.18 3.35 -0.17
CA PRO A 187 2.85 2.07 -0.33
C PRO A 187 4.28 2.05 0.22
N MET A 188 4.97 3.19 0.20
CA MET A 188 6.31 3.30 0.78
C MET A 188 6.29 3.15 2.29
N LEU A 189 5.38 3.85 2.96
CA LEU A 189 5.20 3.74 4.41
C LEU A 189 4.88 2.31 4.86
N GLN A 190 4.05 1.61 4.12
CA GLN A 190 3.72 0.21 4.38
C GLN A 190 4.99 -0.65 4.45
N LEU A 191 5.89 -0.51 3.48
CA LEU A 191 7.17 -1.23 3.44
C LEU A 191 8.13 -0.78 4.53
N ILE A 192 8.29 0.52 4.73
CA ILE A 192 9.19 1.08 5.75
C ILE A 192 8.79 0.57 7.14
N ARG A 193 7.53 0.59 7.49
CA ARG A 193 7.02 0.05 8.77
C ARG A 193 7.35 -1.43 8.92
N ARG A 194 7.10 -2.22 7.90
CA ARG A 194 7.35 -3.67 7.94
C ARG A 194 8.84 -3.98 8.12
N ILE A 195 9.68 -3.28 7.39
CA ILE A 195 11.13 -3.46 7.41
C ILE A 195 11.71 -3.03 8.76
N THR A 196 11.35 -1.85 9.24
CA THR A 196 11.90 -1.30 10.49
C THR A 196 11.35 -1.97 11.76
N SER A 197 10.20 -2.62 11.68
CA SER A 197 9.61 -3.33 12.83
C SER A 197 10.15 -4.73 13.05
N ASP A 198 10.84 -5.31 12.06
CA ASP A 198 11.42 -6.65 12.17
C ASP A 198 12.92 -6.57 12.50
N PRO A 199 13.34 -6.98 13.71
CA PRO A 199 14.75 -6.92 14.10
C PRO A 199 15.68 -7.79 13.24
N LYS A 200 15.12 -8.77 12.52
CA LYS A 200 15.85 -9.65 11.62
C LYS A 200 16.01 -9.10 10.21
N ASP A 201 15.28 -8.03 9.90
CA ASP A 201 15.34 -7.40 8.59
C ASP A 201 16.38 -6.28 8.60
N SER A 202 17.46 -6.47 7.85
CA SER A 202 18.55 -5.51 7.73
C SER A 202 18.48 -4.65 6.45
N THR A 203 17.38 -4.73 5.71
CA THR A 203 17.17 -3.92 4.50
C THR A 203 17.23 -2.44 4.83
N LYS A 204 17.99 -1.68 4.04
CA LYS A 204 18.10 -0.22 4.17
C LYS A 204 17.16 0.47 3.19
N CYS A 205 16.34 1.37 3.72
CA CYS A 205 15.38 2.16 2.95
C CYS A 205 15.84 3.59 2.79
N TYR A 206 15.72 4.12 1.59
CA TYR A 206 16.09 5.49 1.23
C TYR A 206 14.90 6.14 0.53
N LEU A 207 14.27 7.11 1.18
CA LEU A 207 13.07 7.77 0.64
C LEU A 207 13.39 9.18 0.15
N LEU A 208 13.08 9.43 -1.11
CA LEU A 208 13.01 10.76 -1.72
C LEU A 208 11.53 11.10 -1.95
N PHE A 209 11.03 12.09 -1.22
CA PHE A 209 9.60 12.42 -1.15
C PHE A 209 9.34 13.82 -1.70
N ALA A 210 8.63 13.89 -2.82
CA ALA A 210 8.31 15.11 -3.54
C ALA A 210 6.89 15.61 -3.25
N ASN A 211 6.76 16.90 -2.97
CA ASN A 211 5.49 17.59 -2.76
C ASN A 211 5.54 19.01 -3.32
N GLN A 212 4.40 19.67 -3.40
CA GLN A 212 4.33 21.06 -3.88
C GLN A 212 4.80 22.06 -2.82
N THR A 213 4.24 21.96 -1.62
CA THR A 213 4.56 22.83 -0.48
C THR A 213 4.79 22.01 0.77
N GLU A 214 5.36 22.64 1.79
CA GLU A 214 5.62 21.99 3.09
C GLU A 214 4.33 21.44 3.73
N LYS A 215 3.21 22.16 3.57
CA LYS A 215 1.89 21.73 4.09
C LYS A 215 1.34 20.49 3.40
N ASP A 216 1.82 20.17 2.21
CA ASP A 216 1.39 19.00 1.45
C ASP A 216 2.10 17.71 1.87
N ILE A 217 3.15 17.80 2.69
CA ILE A 217 3.91 16.62 3.14
C ILE A 217 3.05 15.77 4.07
N LEU A 218 2.55 14.66 3.54
CA LEU A 218 1.74 13.71 4.28
C LEU A 218 2.58 12.83 5.20
N LEU A 219 2.03 12.48 6.37
CA LEU A 219 2.65 11.54 7.31
C LEU A 219 4.07 11.94 7.76
N ARG A 220 4.38 13.23 7.71
CA ARG A 220 5.71 13.75 7.99
C ARG A 220 6.19 13.38 9.39
N ALA A 221 5.36 13.58 10.40
CA ALA A 221 5.71 13.27 11.79
C ALA A 221 6.08 11.79 11.98
N GLU A 222 5.32 10.89 11.36
CA GLU A 222 5.58 9.45 11.42
C GLU A 222 6.87 9.06 10.68
N LEU A 223 7.09 9.61 9.47
CA LEU A 223 8.30 9.36 8.70
C LEU A 223 9.56 9.84 9.44
N GLU A 224 9.52 11.02 10.01
CA GLU A 224 10.63 11.58 10.78
C GLU A 224 10.88 10.81 12.09
N ASP A 225 9.83 10.36 12.76
CA ASP A 225 9.95 9.51 13.96
C ASP A 225 10.62 8.17 13.62
N ILE A 226 10.25 7.53 12.52
CA ILE A 226 10.90 6.29 12.07
C ILE A 226 12.37 6.54 11.72
N ALA A 227 12.67 7.62 11.00
CA ALA A 227 14.05 7.99 10.65
C ALA A 227 14.92 8.27 11.90
N GLU A 228 14.36 8.88 12.93
CA GLU A 228 15.04 9.15 14.20
C GLU A 228 15.29 7.87 15.00
N ARG A 229 14.30 6.97 15.06
CA ARG A 229 14.43 5.68 15.77
C ARG A 229 15.29 4.64 15.05
N HIS A 230 15.37 4.73 13.73
CA HIS A 230 16.09 3.76 12.88
C HIS A 230 17.06 4.46 11.91
N PRO A 231 18.02 5.28 12.39
CA PRO A 231 18.87 6.11 11.52
C PRO A 231 19.81 5.29 10.63
N ASP A 232 20.15 4.08 11.05
CA ASP A 232 21.02 3.17 10.27
C ASP A 232 20.26 2.40 9.18
N GLN A 233 18.94 2.44 9.22
CA GLN A 233 18.08 1.63 8.35
C GLN A 233 17.17 2.45 7.45
N PHE A 234 16.82 3.68 7.85
CA PHE A 234 15.91 4.55 7.09
C PHE A 234 16.47 5.96 6.99
N THR A 235 16.65 6.42 5.75
CA THR A 235 17.02 7.80 5.43
C THR A 235 15.93 8.48 4.62
N LEU A 236 15.72 9.77 4.87
CA LEU A 236 14.61 10.55 4.36
C LEU A 236 15.12 11.87 3.79
N TRP A 237 14.69 12.20 2.57
CA TRP A 237 14.93 13.48 1.92
C TRP A 237 13.65 13.98 1.26
N TYR A 238 13.35 15.27 1.44
CA TYR A 238 12.23 15.94 0.80
C TYR A 238 12.69 16.82 -0.36
N THR A 239 11.81 17.01 -1.34
CA THR A 239 11.92 18.12 -2.29
C THR A 239 10.56 18.79 -2.47
N LEU A 240 10.55 20.12 -2.56
CA LEU A 240 9.34 20.91 -2.69
C LEU A 240 9.41 21.79 -3.94
N ASP A 241 8.29 21.91 -4.67
CA ASP A 241 8.17 22.81 -5.82
C ASP A 241 8.24 24.27 -5.38
N ARG A 242 7.62 24.59 -4.26
CA ARG A 242 7.56 25.93 -3.64
C ARG A 242 7.98 25.84 -2.17
N PRO A 243 9.29 25.75 -1.90
CA PRO A 243 9.78 25.65 -0.54
C PRO A 243 9.61 26.98 0.23
N PRO A 244 9.45 26.89 1.57
CA PRO A 244 9.51 28.09 2.41
C PRO A 244 10.93 28.63 2.48
N GLN A 245 11.07 29.86 3.00
CA GLN A 245 12.36 30.41 3.34
C GLN A 245 13.04 29.50 4.38
N ASP A 246 14.36 29.36 4.29
CA ASP A 246 15.18 28.50 5.18
C ASP A 246 14.88 26.98 5.07
N TRP A 247 14.30 26.54 3.95
CA TRP A 247 14.12 25.12 3.67
C TRP A 247 15.46 24.39 3.55
N LYS A 248 15.62 23.32 4.32
CA LYS A 248 16.90 22.59 4.45
C LYS A 248 17.06 21.41 3.48
N TYR A 249 16.05 21.15 2.67
CA TYR A 249 16.02 20.01 1.77
C TYR A 249 16.00 20.47 0.31
N GLY A 250 15.64 19.59 -0.61
CA GLY A 250 15.62 19.87 -2.03
C GLY A 250 14.53 20.85 -2.47
N SER A 251 14.78 21.51 -3.59
CA SER A 251 13.86 22.42 -4.24
C SER A 251 13.64 22.01 -5.69
N GLY A 252 12.41 22.07 -6.15
CA GLY A 252 12.02 21.74 -7.51
C GLY A 252 11.68 20.27 -7.74
N PHE A 253 11.53 19.93 -9.01
CA PHE A 253 11.26 18.56 -9.43
C PHE A 253 12.46 17.65 -9.17
N ILE A 254 12.19 16.34 -9.11
CA ILE A 254 13.24 15.34 -8.90
C ILE A 254 14.26 15.40 -10.03
N THR A 255 15.54 15.49 -9.64
CA THR A 255 16.68 15.57 -10.54
C THR A 255 17.58 14.34 -10.41
N ALA A 256 18.45 14.12 -11.40
CA ALA A 256 19.49 13.10 -11.32
C ALA A 256 20.42 13.30 -10.12
N GLU A 257 20.75 14.55 -9.79
CA GLU A 257 21.58 14.88 -8.63
C GLU A 257 20.93 14.49 -7.31
N MET A 258 19.63 14.73 -7.15
CA MET A 258 18.87 14.31 -5.96
C MET A 258 18.87 12.79 -5.81
N ILE A 259 18.66 12.06 -6.90
CA ILE A 259 18.68 10.59 -6.90
C ILE A 259 20.07 10.09 -6.52
N GLN A 260 21.12 10.62 -7.15
CA GLN A 260 22.50 10.24 -6.89
C GLN A 260 22.92 10.49 -5.42
N SER A 261 22.45 11.60 -4.85
CA SER A 261 22.83 12.01 -3.48
C SER A 261 22.06 11.29 -2.39
N HIS A 262 20.83 10.87 -2.65
CA HIS A 262 19.90 10.41 -1.60
C HIS A 262 19.35 8.99 -1.78
N LEU A 263 19.56 8.36 -2.92
CA LEU A 263 19.18 6.97 -3.16
C LEU A 263 20.44 6.07 -3.26
N PRO A 264 20.27 4.76 -3.04
CA PRO A 264 21.40 3.84 -3.20
C PRO A 264 21.83 3.80 -4.67
N PRO A 265 23.14 3.65 -4.95
CA PRO A 265 23.62 3.53 -6.33
C PRO A 265 23.07 2.27 -7.02
N PRO A 266 23.01 2.24 -8.36
CA PRO A 266 22.63 1.03 -9.07
C PRO A 266 23.54 -0.14 -8.69
N GLY A 267 22.95 -1.31 -8.55
CA GLY A 267 23.68 -2.50 -8.17
C GLY A 267 22.78 -3.74 -8.14
N SER A 268 23.38 -4.91 -8.04
CA SER A 268 22.66 -6.20 -8.06
C SER A 268 21.74 -6.42 -6.87
N GLU A 269 21.98 -5.72 -5.75
CA GLU A 269 21.18 -5.78 -4.53
C GLU A 269 20.38 -4.49 -4.27
N THR A 270 20.16 -3.70 -5.32
CA THR A 270 19.39 -2.45 -5.26
C THR A 270 18.08 -2.59 -6.05
N LEU A 271 16.98 -2.20 -5.42
CA LEU A 271 15.67 -2.08 -6.03
C LEU A 271 15.16 -0.66 -5.80
N VAL A 272 14.56 -0.03 -6.82
CA VAL A 272 13.97 1.29 -6.73
C VAL A 272 12.46 1.19 -6.98
N LEU A 273 11.68 1.72 -6.04
CA LEU A 273 10.22 1.75 -6.10
C LEU A 273 9.74 3.18 -6.36
N LEU A 274 8.80 3.32 -7.27
CA LEU A 274 8.24 4.59 -7.70
C LEU A 274 6.72 4.60 -7.47
N CYS A 275 6.21 5.66 -6.86
CA CYS A 275 4.77 5.90 -6.75
C CYS A 275 4.48 7.39 -6.66
N GLY A 276 3.65 7.89 -7.56
CA GLY A 276 3.29 9.30 -7.60
C GLY A 276 2.55 9.67 -8.87
N PRO A 277 2.33 10.96 -9.10
CA PRO A 277 1.67 11.44 -10.31
C PRO A 277 2.39 10.94 -11.58
N PRO A 278 1.64 10.48 -12.61
CA PRO A 278 2.24 9.99 -13.84
C PRO A 278 3.28 10.93 -14.49
N PRO A 279 3.08 12.26 -14.54
CA PRO A 279 4.11 13.16 -15.06
C PRO A 279 5.43 13.12 -14.29
N MET A 280 5.39 13.00 -12.97
CA MET A 280 6.60 12.86 -12.15
C MET A 280 7.36 11.57 -12.51
N ILE A 281 6.66 10.46 -12.61
CA ILE A 281 7.25 9.17 -12.96
C ILE A 281 7.87 9.21 -14.37
N GLN A 282 7.12 9.70 -15.36
CA GLN A 282 7.50 9.69 -16.77
C GLN A 282 8.60 10.71 -17.12
N PHE A 283 8.56 11.90 -16.53
CA PHE A 283 9.43 13.01 -16.94
C PHE A 283 10.56 13.31 -15.96
N ALA A 284 10.42 12.96 -14.69
CA ALA A 284 11.45 13.21 -13.69
C ALA A 284 12.12 11.94 -13.15
N CYS A 285 11.39 10.88 -12.88
CA CYS A 285 11.96 9.68 -12.27
C CYS A 285 12.63 8.76 -13.29
N GLN A 286 11.89 8.24 -14.26
CA GLN A 286 12.40 7.25 -15.22
C GLN A 286 13.56 7.77 -16.06
N PRO A 287 13.52 8.97 -16.66
CA PRO A 287 14.65 9.48 -17.44
C PRO A 287 15.92 9.68 -16.62
N ASN A 288 15.79 10.14 -15.38
CA ASN A 288 16.96 10.36 -14.52
C ASN A 288 17.53 9.05 -13.99
N LEU A 289 16.70 8.05 -13.68
CA LEU A 289 17.17 6.71 -13.33
C LEU A 289 17.92 6.05 -14.49
N ASP A 290 17.40 6.16 -15.71
CA ASP A 290 18.06 5.66 -16.93
C ASP A 290 19.43 6.32 -17.13
N LYS A 291 19.49 7.64 -17.00
CA LYS A 291 20.73 8.42 -17.11
C LYS A 291 21.79 7.98 -16.08
N LEU A 292 21.38 7.61 -14.88
CA LEU A 292 22.25 7.17 -13.80
C LEU A 292 22.62 5.69 -13.87
N GLY A 293 22.10 4.94 -14.84
CA GLY A 293 22.43 3.55 -15.07
C GLY A 293 21.62 2.54 -14.26
N TYR A 294 20.47 2.91 -13.73
CA TYR A 294 19.58 1.94 -13.09
C TYR A 294 18.89 1.07 -14.15
N PRO A 295 19.07 -0.26 -14.11
CA PRO A 295 18.41 -1.14 -15.06
C PRO A 295 16.88 -1.12 -14.83
N LYS A 296 16.11 -1.26 -15.91
CA LYS A 296 14.64 -1.36 -15.80
C LYS A 296 14.18 -2.55 -14.92
N SER A 297 14.98 -3.63 -14.92
CA SER A 297 14.74 -4.81 -14.07
C SER A 297 14.88 -4.54 -12.58
N SER A 298 15.54 -3.46 -12.18
CA SER A 298 15.70 -3.03 -10.78
C SER A 298 14.79 -1.88 -10.38
N THR A 299 13.81 -1.51 -11.20
CA THR A 299 12.83 -0.48 -10.92
C THR A 299 11.41 -1.04 -11.00
N PHE A 300 10.56 -0.58 -10.10
CA PHE A 300 9.14 -0.95 -10.06
C PHE A 300 8.28 0.31 -9.85
N SER A 301 7.31 0.51 -10.71
CA SER A 301 6.28 1.55 -10.56
C SER A 301 4.96 0.94 -10.13
N TYR A 302 4.41 1.47 -9.05
CA TYR A 302 3.08 1.12 -8.59
C TYR A 302 1.99 1.60 -9.54
#